data_0cd0ed3ca22dd666b33864d688f3a918
#
_entry.id   0cd0ed3ca22dd666b33864d688f3a918
#
_cell.length_a   1.000
_cell.length_b   1.000
_cell.length_c   1.000
_cell.angle_alpha   90.00
_cell.angle_beta   90.00
_cell.angle_gamma   90.00
#
_symmetry.space_group_name_H-M   'P 1'
#
loop_
_entity.id
_entity.type
_entity.pdbx_description
1 polymer ?
#
loop_
_entity_poly.entity_id
_entity_poly.type
_entity_poly.pdbx_seq_one_letter_code
_entity_poly.pdbx_strand_id
1 'polypeptide(L)'
;MWNSSVTRTAVEKKSVGSGRSGLVARSGFCSERGARPDNQDYAGALIRSGADSIVIAAIADGVGGAAGGRVAAETAVRGFIEGCVGLIAQKSPKEAALHSLESINRWIHAMGRRDPAAAGMACTFTGLVCRGRLSHLVHVGDSRLYRLRGDRLELLTTDHVVGPGATHMLTRAIGAEADVVIDFLLLQNEPHDRYLFCTDGVHGGTSDGMLREVLARRAAPQQAAQELVELAIASHLGDNATALVLDILELPDADYGEIEGALGNRSILPLPAIGAVIDNFRLDAVLSDGRYTRVFKATDNVVDRQVVLKFPKPLAGADRAILEAFTRETWIAARVESPFVGEVLQLGDRQTQLYLALPFYEGETLESRLQREPRLTLTAGIDIALKLAKGLAAVHRAFVIHRDIKPDNIIVRPPSPPAGSSVKLIDFGVARLTPAQTEAEAPEPGTPSYMAPELFDGRPADEKSDQFALGVTIYRLFTRQYPYGEIEPFSHPRFGRPTPLFSNRPDLPAWLDRTIGRAIAVDPENRYADILEFMFELEHGADRASPVDVRRQPLYQQNPLLFWKVAAAVLALLLISALFFLARTAPH
;
A
#
# COMPACT_ATOMS: atom_id res chain seq x y z
N MET A 1 38.85 -0.51 -32.08
CA MET A 1 39.21 0.47 -31.04
C MET A 1 37.94 1.12 -30.55
N TRP A 2 37.36 0.59 -29.51
CA TRP A 2 36.28 1.26 -28.76
C TRP A 2 36.72 1.31 -27.31
N ASN A 3 36.94 2.51 -26.86
CA ASN A 3 37.51 2.82 -25.57
C ASN A 3 36.46 2.59 -24.46
N SER A 4 36.85 1.82 -23.50
CA SER A 4 36.11 1.59 -22.23
C SER A 4 36.06 2.88 -21.43
N SER A 5 34.93 3.57 -21.45
CA SER A 5 34.47 4.45 -20.37
C SER A 5 33.18 5.13 -20.79
N VAL A 6 32.02 4.55 -20.41
CA VAL A 6 30.75 5.29 -20.39
C VAL A 6 30.28 5.34 -18.96
N THR A 7 30.93 6.20 -18.20
CA THR A 7 30.38 6.74 -16.96
C THR A 7 29.39 7.86 -17.35
N ARG A 8 28.13 7.60 -17.46
CA ARG A 8 27.09 8.65 -17.47
C ARG A 8 26.47 8.73 -16.09
N THR A 9 27.05 9.56 -15.27
CA THR A 9 26.40 10.13 -14.07
C THR A 9 25.44 11.21 -14.57
N ALA A 10 24.18 10.87 -14.72
CA ALA A 10 23.12 11.85 -14.89
C ALA A 10 22.68 12.29 -13.49
N VAL A 11 23.22 13.42 -13.04
CA VAL A 11 22.64 14.20 -11.94
C VAL A 11 21.54 15.05 -12.58
N GLU A 12 20.30 14.60 -12.53
CA GLU A 12 19.16 15.41 -12.90
C GLU A 12 18.56 16.10 -11.68
N LYS A 13 18.35 17.41 -11.85
CA LYS A 13 17.74 18.32 -10.89
C LYS A 13 16.33 17.84 -10.52
N LYS A 14 16.06 17.79 -9.22
CA LYS A 14 14.71 17.68 -8.67
C LYS A 14 13.81 18.77 -9.26
N SER A 15 12.90 18.40 -10.14
CA SER A 15 11.68 19.16 -10.39
C SER A 15 10.67 18.74 -9.33
N VAL A 16 10.28 19.68 -8.49
CA VAL A 16 9.14 19.55 -7.57
C VAL A 16 7.88 19.51 -8.43
N GLY A 17 7.34 18.33 -8.66
CA GLY A 17 6.10 18.08 -9.37
C GLY A 17 5.51 16.77 -8.86
N SER A 18 4.35 16.84 -8.28
CA SER A 18 3.52 15.82 -7.68
C SER A 18 3.53 14.44 -8.36
N GLY A 19 3.80 13.39 -7.56
CA GLY A 19 3.23 12.06 -7.74
C GLY A 19 3.97 11.12 -8.69
N ARG A 20 4.44 10.00 -8.13
CA ARG A 20 5.04 8.78 -8.61
C ARG A 20 6.56 8.81 -8.67
N SER A 21 7.19 8.51 -7.54
CA SER A 21 8.57 8.05 -7.54
C SER A 21 8.62 6.74 -8.35
N GLY A 22 9.42 6.68 -9.40
CA GLY A 22 9.70 5.45 -10.14
C GLY A 22 10.67 4.56 -9.36
N LEU A 23 10.94 3.36 -9.87
CA LEU A 23 12.03 2.51 -9.37
C LEU A 23 13.35 3.26 -9.54
N VAL A 24 14.04 3.53 -8.44
CA VAL A 24 15.37 4.17 -8.42
C VAL A 24 16.41 3.15 -7.95
N ALA A 25 17.43 2.94 -8.76
CA ALA A 25 18.48 1.98 -8.47
C ALA A 25 19.86 2.53 -8.87
N ARG A 26 20.92 1.93 -8.34
CA ARG A 26 22.31 2.18 -8.72
C ARG A 26 23.03 0.85 -8.85
N SER A 27 23.95 0.75 -9.81
CA SER A 27 24.78 -0.42 -9.99
C SER A 27 26.26 -0.05 -10.15
N GLY A 28 27.13 -1.02 -9.87
CA GLY A 28 28.56 -0.94 -10.17
C GLY A 28 29.09 -2.35 -10.32
N PHE A 29 30.09 -2.54 -11.14
CA PHE A 29 30.70 -3.85 -11.36
C PHE A 29 32.21 -3.75 -11.48
N CYS A 30 32.89 -4.82 -11.15
CA CYS A 30 34.32 -5.02 -11.36
C CYS A 30 34.54 -6.42 -11.92
N SER A 31 35.46 -6.53 -12.88
CA SER A 31 35.80 -7.79 -13.51
C SER A 31 37.29 -7.82 -13.77
N GLU A 32 37.98 -8.79 -13.20
CA GLU A 32 39.41 -8.97 -13.29
C GLU A 32 39.77 -10.36 -13.82
N ARG A 33 40.85 -10.42 -14.59
CA ARG A 33 41.29 -11.62 -15.24
C ARG A 33 41.89 -12.66 -14.29
N GLY A 34 42.40 -12.23 -13.13
CA GLY A 34 43.20 -13.08 -12.26
C GLY A 34 44.44 -13.60 -12.94
N ALA A 35 44.78 -14.87 -12.72
CA ALA A 35 45.95 -15.54 -13.33
C ALA A 35 45.67 -16.20 -14.68
N ARG A 36 44.42 -16.19 -15.16
CA ARG A 36 44.03 -16.76 -16.46
C ARG A 36 44.60 -15.95 -17.63
N PRO A 37 44.88 -16.56 -18.81
CA PRO A 37 45.36 -15.83 -19.98
C PRO A 37 44.37 -14.77 -20.47
N ASP A 38 43.05 -15.07 -20.40
CA ASP A 38 41.96 -14.22 -20.85
C ASP A 38 40.89 -14.09 -19.75
N ASN A 39 40.09 -13.04 -19.84
CA ASN A 39 38.92 -12.88 -19.02
C ASN A 39 37.65 -13.32 -19.79
N GLN A 40 37.03 -14.41 -19.39
CA GLN A 40 35.84 -14.99 -20.04
C GLN A 40 34.54 -14.57 -19.36
N ASP A 41 34.63 -13.90 -18.22
CA ASP A 41 33.50 -13.33 -17.53
C ASP A 41 32.93 -12.10 -18.22
N TYR A 42 31.64 -11.88 -18.11
CA TYR A 42 30.98 -10.65 -18.54
C TYR A 42 29.83 -10.27 -17.61
N ALA A 43 29.70 -9.00 -17.28
CA ALA A 43 28.61 -8.45 -16.49
C ALA A 43 28.10 -7.14 -17.08
N GLY A 44 26.84 -6.85 -16.88
CA GLY A 44 26.22 -5.61 -17.32
C GLY A 44 24.92 -5.30 -16.62
N ALA A 45 24.60 -4.01 -16.56
CA ALA A 45 23.32 -3.53 -16.04
C ALA A 45 22.79 -2.37 -16.87
N LEU A 46 21.46 -2.30 -17.01
CA LEU A 46 20.74 -1.19 -17.60
C LEU A 46 19.74 -0.67 -16.57
N ILE A 47 19.78 0.62 -16.29
CA ILE A 47 18.85 1.32 -15.41
C ILE A 47 18.15 2.40 -16.23
N ARG A 48 16.84 2.29 -16.36
CA ARG A 48 15.98 3.30 -16.99
C ARG A 48 15.08 3.89 -15.92
N SER A 49 15.17 5.19 -15.71
CA SER A 49 14.35 5.95 -14.76
C SER A 49 13.10 6.53 -15.44
N GLY A 50 12.07 6.87 -14.66
CA GLY A 50 10.83 7.50 -15.13
C GLY A 50 9.59 6.64 -14.93
N ALA A 51 8.50 6.98 -15.61
CA ALA A 51 7.20 6.29 -15.45
C ALA A 51 7.26 4.79 -15.82
N ASP A 52 8.09 4.43 -16.83
CA ASP A 52 8.35 3.05 -17.24
C ASP A 52 9.73 2.59 -16.75
N SER A 53 10.02 2.88 -15.47
CA SER A 53 11.29 2.51 -14.86
C SER A 53 11.51 1.00 -14.87
N ILE A 54 12.71 0.60 -15.28
CA ILE A 54 13.14 -0.80 -15.32
C ILE A 54 14.61 -0.90 -14.99
N VAL A 55 14.99 -1.95 -14.29
CA VAL A 55 16.39 -2.33 -14.05
C VAL A 55 16.60 -3.75 -14.55
N ILE A 56 17.63 -3.93 -15.38
CA ILE A 56 18.04 -5.24 -15.90
C ILE A 56 19.51 -5.38 -15.57
N ALA A 57 19.89 -6.44 -14.87
CA ALA A 57 21.28 -6.74 -14.54
C ALA A 57 21.56 -8.22 -14.81
N ALA A 58 22.74 -8.53 -15.31
CA ALA A 58 23.14 -9.91 -15.59
C ALA A 58 24.65 -10.09 -15.48
N ILE A 59 25.04 -11.33 -15.16
CA ILE A 59 26.41 -11.82 -15.15
C ILE A 59 26.48 -13.18 -15.84
N ALA A 60 27.58 -13.48 -16.45
CA ALA A 60 27.89 -14.75 -17.11
C ALA A 60 29.39 -15.05 -17.02
N ASP A 61 29.70 -16.33 -16.78
CA ASP A 61 31.05 -16.88 -16.84
C ASP A 61 31.15 -17.81 -18.06
N GLY A 62 32.12 -17.55 -18.90
CA GLY A 62 32.28 -18.23 -20.18
C GLY A 62 33.04 -19.56 -20.05
N VAL A 63 32.47 -20.62 -20.57
CA VAL A 63 33.04 -21.98 -20.60
C VAL A 63 33.33 -22.40 -22.05
N GLY A 64 34.43 -23.13 -22.30
CA GLY A 64 34.66 -23.73 -23.61
C GLY A 64 35.82 -23.16 -24.45
N GLY A 65 37.01 -22.98 -23.86
CA GLY A 65 38.25 -22.57 -24.54
C GLY A 65 38.35 -21.05 -24.81
N ALA A 66 39.58 -20.55 -25.00
CA ALA A 66 39.93 -19.14 -24.85
C ALA A 66 39.12 -18.11 -25.65
N ALA A 67 38.57 -18.44 -26.79
CA ALA A 67 37.80 -17.47 -27.59
C ALA A 67 36.28 -17.64 -27.47
N GLY A 68 35.78 -18.88 -27.33
CA GLY A 68 34.36 -19.19 -27.36
C GLY A 68 33.62 -18.77 -26.09
N GLY A 69 34.22 -18.96 -24.90
CA GLY A 69 33.60 -18.64 -23.61
C GLY A 69 33.31 -17.15 -23.47
N ARG A 70 34.28 -16.29 -23.80
CA ARG A 70 34.11 -14.84 -23.77
C ARG A 70 32.96 -14.36 -24.65
N VAL A 71 32.92 -14.89 -25.90
CA VAL A 71 31.84 -14.52 -26.83
C VAL A 71 30.48 -14.98 -26.33
N ALA A 72 30.43 -16.19 -25.76
CA ALA A 72 29.18 -16.70 -25.17
C ALA A 72 28.69 -15.80 -24.04
N ALA A 73 29.56 -15.48 -23.06
CA ALA A 73 29.20 -14.64 -21.91
C ALA A 73 28.78 -13.22 -22.34
N GLU A 74 29.52 -12.57 -23.21
CA GLU A 74 29.18 -11.23 -23.72
C GLU A 74 27.84 -11.25 -24.49
N THR A 75 27.63 -12.24 -25.35
CA THR A 75 26.39 -12.41 -26.11
C THR A 75 25.21 -12.67 -25.19
N ALA A 76 25.39 -13.50 -24.16
CA ALA A 76 24.34 -13.83 -23.23
C ALA A 76 23.87 -12.59 -22.42
N VAL A 77 24.80 -11.82 -21.86
CA VAL A 77 24.46 -10.65 -21.05
C VAL A 77 23.89 -9.51 -21.92
N ARG A 78 24.53 -9.16 -23.02
CA ARG A 78 24.04 -8.09 -23.91
C ARG A 78 22.69 -8.46 -24.55
N GLY A 79 22.62 -9.67 -25.12
CA GLY A 79 21.40 -10.15 -25.75
C GLY A 79 20.21 -10.21 -24.77
N PHE A 80 20.48 -10.60 -23.51
CA PHE A 80 19.45 -10.60 -22.47
C PHE A 80 18.93 -9.19 -22.17
N ILE A 81 19.84 -8.23 -21.97
CA ILE A 81 19.45 -6.85 -21.67
C ILE A 81 18.66 -6.26 -22.85
N GLU A 82 19.17 -6.38 -24.06
CA GLU A 82 18.52 -5.85 -25.27
C GLU A 82 17.19 -6.56 -25.56
N GLY A 83 17.16 -7.89 -25.45
CA GLY A 83 15.97 -8.70 -25.63
C GLY A 83 14.86 -8.36 -24.65
N CYS A 84 15.18 -8.23 -23.37
CA CYS A 84 14.22 -7.80 -22.36
C CYS A 84 13.67 -6.40 -22.64
N VAL A 85 14.52 -5.43 -22.98
CA VAL A 85 14.09 -4.06 -23.34
C VAL A 85 13.14 -4.07 -24.54
N GLY A 86 13.42 -4.89 -25.55
CA GLY A 86 12.57 -4.99 -26.75
C GLY A 86 11.23 -5.64 -26.51
N LEU A 87 11.15 -6.60 -25.58
CA LEU A 87 9.95 -7.41 -25.34
C LEU A 87 9.05 -6.85 -24.24
N ILE A 88 9.57 -6.07 -23.28
CA ILE A 88 8.85 -5.65 -22.06
C ILE A 88 7.64 -4.76 -22.35
N ALA A 89 7.55 -4.15 -23.52
CA ALA A 89 6.39 -3.37 -23.95
C ALA A 89 5.19 -4.26 -24.34
N GLN A 90 5.44 -5.52 -24.69
CA GLN A 90 4.42 -6.44 -25.23
C GLN A 90 4.23 -7.70 -24.36
N LYS A 91 5.20 -8.01 -23.51
CA LYS A 91 5.22 -9.21 -22.66
C LYS A 91 5.43 -8.83 -21.19
N SER A 92 5.03 -9.71 -20.30
CA SER A 92 5.37 -9.59 -18.88
C SER A 92 6.90 -9.66 -18.68
N PRO A 93 7.47 -9.08 -17.60
CA PRO A 93 8.89 -9.18 -17.32
C PRO A 93 9.42 -10.62 -17.25
N LYS A 94 8.62 -11.54 -16.71
CA LYS A 94 8.91 -12.98 -16.69
C LYS A 94 9.05 -13.55 -18.11
N GLU A 95 8.04 -13.33 -18.94
CA GLU A 95 8.05 -13.84 -20.31
C GLU A 95 9.17 -13.23 -21.15
N ALA A 96 9.44 -11.93 -20.95
CA ALA A 96 10.55 -11.25 -21.62
C ALA A 96 11.90 -11.86 -21.23
N ALA A 97 12.12 -12.12 -19.93
CA ALA A 97 13.36 -12.72 -19.42
C ALA A 97 13.56 -14.14 -19.96
N LEU A 98 12.56 -15.02 -19.83
CA LEU A 98 12.65 -16.41 -20.29
C LEU A 98 12.83 -16.49 -21.80
N HIS A 99 12.01 -15.78 -22.57
CA HIS A 99 12.08 -15.81 -24.03
C HIS A 99 13.42 -15.27 -24.59
N SER A 100 13.95 -14.20 -23.97
CA SER A 100 15.27 -13.68 -24.34
C SER A 100 16.36 -14.72 -24.11
N LEU A 101 16.38 -15.34 -22.92
CA LEU A 101 17.43 -16.31 -22.58
C LEU A 101 17.34 -17.60 -23.42
N GLU A 102 16.14 -18.11 -23.68
CA GLU A 102 15.92 -19.26 -24.58
C GLU A 102 16.39 -18.97 -26.02
N SER A 103 16.13 -17.76 -26.51
CA SER A 103 16.54 -17.35 -27.85
C SER A 103 18.07 -17.25 -27.95
N ILE A 104 18.70 -16.71 -26.93
CA ILE A 104 20.15 -16.63 -26.79
C ILE A 104 20.76 -18.04 -26.73
N ASN A 105 20.20 -18.93 -25.92
CA ASN A 105 20.66 -20.31 -25.82
C ASN A 105 20.70 -20.99 -27.20
N ARG A 106 19.60 -20.92 -27.95
CA ARG A 106 19.54 -21.49 -29.32
C ARG A 106 20.56 -20.88 -30.25
N TRP A 107 20.77 -19.58 -30.14
CA TRP A 107 21.77 -18.90 -30.98
C TRP A 107 23.20 -19.34 -30.66
N ILE A 108 23.61 -19.35 -29.38
CA ILE A 108 24.93 -19.78 -28.92
C ILE A 108 25.17 -21.25 -29.29
N HIS A 109 24.20 -22.14 -29.02
CA HIS A 109 24.28 -23.54 -29.39
C HIS A 109 24.48 -23.74 -30.92
N ALA A 110 23.71 -23.01 -31.74
CA ALA A 110 23.81 -23.11 -33.20
C ALA A 110 25.16 -22.60 -33.72
N MET A 111 25.70 -21.51 -33.15
CA MET A 111 27.03 -20.98 -33.51
C MET A 111 28.14 -21.93 -33.12
N GLY A 112 28.13 -22.51 -31.92
CA GLY A 112 29.13 -23.48 -31.47
C GLY A 112 29.17 -24.76 -32.32
N ARG A 113 28.11 -25.07 -33.07
CA ARG A 113 28.05 -26.19 -34.00
C ARG A 113 28.52 -25.83 -35.44
N ARG A 114 28.40 -24.58 -35.83
CA ARG A 114 28.71 -24.11 -37.20
C ARG A 114 30.14 -23.64 -37.36
N ASP A 115 30.70 -23.03 -36.35
CA ASP A 115 32.03 -22.45 -36.39
C ASP A 115 33.01 -23.29 -35.54
N PRO A 116 34.02 -23.95 -36.14
CA PRO A 116 35.03 -24.68 -35.38
C PRO A 116 35.79 -23.84 -34.36
N ALA A 117 35.94 -22.52 -34.60
CA ALA A 117 36.59 -21.60 -33.67
C ALA A 117 35.72 -21.31 -32.42
N ALA A 118 34.41 -21.52 -32.52
CA ALA A 118 33.45 -21.38 -31.45
C ALA A 118 32.95 -22.72 -30.89
N ALA A 119 33.60 -23.84 -31.27
CA ALA A 119 33.15 -25.18 -30.89
C ALA A 119 33.09 -25.34 -29.36
N GLY A 120 31.93 -25.74 -28.87
CA GLY A 120 31.70 -25.92 -27.43
C GLY A 120 31.55 -24.62 -26.61
N MET A 121 31.34 -23.48 -27.27
CA MET A 121 31.08 -22.21 -26.57
C MET A 121 29.82 -22.32 -25.71
N ALA A 122 29.95 -22.00 -24.45
CA ALA A 122 28.88 -21.99 -23.48
C ALA A 122 29.17 -20.97 -22.38
N CYS A 123 28.19 -20.66 -21.53
CA CYS A 123 28.41 -19.83 -20.36
C CYS A 123 27.39 -20.14 -19.26
N THR A 124 27.74 -19.83 -18.02
CA THR A 124 26.77 -19.66 -16.96
C THR A 124 25.93 -18.41 -17.22
N PHE A 125 24.82 -18.27 -16.52
CA PHE A 125 24.03 -17.06 -16.63
C PHE A 125 23.19 -16.82 -15.37
N THR A 126 23.27 -15.61 -14.84
CA THR A 126 22.39 -15.14 -13.76
C THR A 126 21.90 -13.74 -14.12
N GLY A 127 20.59 -13.58 -14.31
CA GLY A 127 19.97 -12.33 -14.73
C GLY A 127 18.77 -11.94 -13.86
N LEU A 128 18.59 -10.64 -13.66
CA LEU A 128 17.50 -10.06 -12.89
C LEU A 128 16.82 -8.95 -13.69
N VAL A 129 15.49 -9.00 -13.78
CA VAL A 129 14.65 -7.95 -14.39
C VAL A 129 13.77 -7.38 -13.30
N CYS A 130 14.02 -6.13 -12.88
CA CYS A 130 13.22 -5.43 -11.88
C CYS A 130 12.27 -4.46 -12.58
N ARG A 131 10.99 -4.59 -12.33
CA ARG A 131 9.94 -3.64 -12.76
C ARG A 131 8.96 -3.45 -11.62
N GLY A 132 8.62 -2.19 -11.32
CA GLY A 132 7.78 -1.90 -10.17
C GLY A 132 8.46 -2.33 -8.86
N ARG A 133 7.77 -3.12 -8.07
CA ARG A 133 8.26 -3.67 -6.79
C ARG A 133 8.74 -5.12 -6.91
N LEU A 134 8.69 -5.70 -8.09
CA LEU A 134 9.04 -7.10 -8.33
C LEU A 134 10.33 -7.24 -9.11
N SER A 135 11.09 -8.28 -8.80
CA SER A 135 12.29 -8.73 -9.51
C SER A 135 12.12 -10.17 -10.00
N HIS A 136 12.43 -10.38 -11.26
CA HIS A 136 12.34 -11.67 -11.95
C HIS A 136 13.75 -12.19 -12.16
N LEU A 137 14.15 -13.18 -11.35
CA LEU A 137 15.44 -13.86 -11.45
C LEU A 137 15.33 -15.01 -12.45
N VAL A 138 16.31 -15.11 -13.35
CA VAL A 138 16.56 -16.28 -14.20
C VAL A 138 18.00 -16.73 -13.99
N HIS A 139 18.22 -18.08 -13.90
CA HIS A 139 19.51 -18.62 -13.53
C HIS A 139 19.81 -19.94 -14.25
N VAL A 140 21.06 -20.08 -14.71
CA VAL A 140 21.65 -21.31 -15.27
C VAL A 140 23.15 -21.34 -14.97
N GLY A 141 23.65 -22.38 -14.31
CA GLY A 141 25.06 -22.56 -13.99
C GLY A 141 25.38 -22.42 -12.50
N ASP A 142 26.53 -21.89 -12.17
CA ASP A 142 27.03 -21.71 -10.81
C ASP A 142 27.46 -20.26 -10.45
N SER A 143 27.21 -19.30 -11.35
CA SER A 143 27.27 -17.89 -10.98
C SER A 143 26.13 -17.59 -10.02
N ARG A 144 26.40 -16.88 -8.92
CA ARG A 144 25.45 -16.72 -7.81
C ARG A 144 24.83 -15.33 -7.74
N LEU A 145 23.61 -15.28 -7.20
CA LEU A 145 22.93 -14.05 -6.79
C LEU A 145 22.66 -14.10 -5.29
N TYR A 146 23.17 -13.10 -4.58
CA TYR A 146 22.89 -12.86 -3.18
C TYR A 146 22.03 -11.61 -3.01
N ARG A 147 21.20 -11.59 -1.94
CA ARG A 147 20.47 -10.40 -1.50
C ARG A 147 20.86 -10.07 -0.05
N LEU A 148 21.31 -8.83 0.18
CA LEU A 148 21.44 -8.26 1.51
C LEU A 148 20.21 -7.39 1.81
N ARG A 149 19.40 -7.80 2.79
CA ARG A 149 18.26 -7.06 3.32
C ARG A 149 18.47 -6.85 4.82
N GLY A 150 18.52 -5.59 5.27
CA GLY A 150 19.03 -5.27 6.61
C GLY A 150 20.44 -5.82 6.79
N ASP A 151 20.63 -6.72 7.76
CA ASP A 151 21.91 -7.40 8.05
C ASP A 151 21.95 -8.86 7.57
N ARG A 152 20.90 -9.34 6.92
CA ARG A 152 20.78 -10.73 6.45
C ARG A 152 21.24 -10.83 5.00
N LEU A 153 22.31 -11.61 4.77
CA LEU A 153 22.73 -12.05 3.46
C LEU A 153 22.04 -13.38 3.13
N GLU A 154 21.44 -13.47 1.97
CA GLU A 154 20.69 -14.64 1.49
C GLU A 154 21.16 -15.01 0.09
N LEU A 155 21.54 -16.27 -0.13
CA LEU A 155 21.81 -16.84 -1.45
C LEU A 155 20.47 -17.17 -2.11
N LEU A 156 20.24 -16.65 -3.32
CA LEU A 156 18.97 -16.80 -4.06
C LEU A 156 19.05 -17.81 -5.20
N THR A 157 20.24 -18.25 -5.59
CA THR A 157 20.47 -19.23 -6.65
C THR A 157 20.90 -20.59 -6.09
N THR A 158 20.74 -21.64 -6.89
CA THR A 158 21.25 -22.96 -6.58
C THR A 158 22.20 -23.39 -7.68
N ASP A 159 23.44 -23.71 -7.33
CA ASP A 159 24.47 -24.06 -8.30
C ASP A 159 24.13 -25.34 -9.07
N HIS A 160 24.26 -25.30 -10.39
CA HIS A 160 24.07 -26.47 -11.26
C HIS A 160 25.41 -27.19 -11.50
N VAL A 161 25.91 -27.88 -10.47
CA VAL A 161 27.17 -28.60 -10.50
C VAL A 161 27.04 -30.03 -9.98
N VAL A 162 27.91 -30.91 -10.45
CA VAL A 162 28.03 -32.29 -9.94
C VAL A 162 29.46 -32.54 -9.50
N GLY A 163 29.62 -33.26 -8.38
CA GLY A 163 30.88 -33.72 -7.82
C GLY A 163 31.29 -32.98 -6.54
N PRO A 164 31.99 -33.71 -5.61
CA PRO A 164 32.55 -33.10 -4.41
C PRO A 164 33.92 -32.45 -4.69
N GLY A 165 34.17 -31.26 -4.22
CA GLY A 165 35.47 -30.61 -4.19
C GLY A 165 35.90 -29.92 -5.51
N ALA A 166 37.16 -29.90 -5.80
CA ALA A 166 37.79 -29.12 -6.92
C ALA A 166 37.45 -29.58 -8.35
N THR A 167 36.63 -30.62 -8.54
CA THR A 167 36.17 -31.10 -9.84
C THR A 167 34.69 -30.74 -10.06
N HIS A 168 34.34 -29.47 -9.87
CA HIS A 168 32.98 -28.99 -10.20
C HIS A 168 32.77 -29.07 -11.72
N MET A 169 31.84 -29.90 -12.15
CA MET A 169 31.41 -29.94 -13.54
C MET A 169 29.99 -29.37 -13.62
N LEU A 170 29.86 -28.36 -14.48
CA LEU A 170 28.53 -27.75 -14.73
C LEU A 170 27.59 -28.80 -15.34
N THR A 171 26.41 -28.92 -14.77
CA THR A 171 25.33 -29.77 -15.29
C THR A 171 24.42 -29.01 -16.25
N ARG A 172 24.44 -27.68 -16.20
CA ARG A 172 23.66 -26.81 -17.08
C ARG A 172 24.47 -25.56 -17.43
N ALA A 173 24.50 -25.20 -18.71
CA ALA A 173 25.08 -23.99 -19.21
C ALA A 173 24.33 -23.50 -20.46
N ILE A 174 24.26 -22.19 -20.66
CA ILE A 174 23.70 -21.57 -21.86
C ILE A 174 24.57 -21.93 -23.06
N GLY A 175 23.97 -22.47 -24.12
CA GLY A 175 24.63 -22.89 -25.35
C GLY A 175 25.14 -24.34 -25.34
N ALA A 176 25.22 -25.03 -24.22
CA ALA A 176 25.64 -26.42 -24.12
C ALA A 176 24.67 -27.37 -24.85
N GLU A 177 23.39 -27.17 -24.70
CA GLU A 177 22.33 -27.96 -25.32
C GLU A 177 21.38 -27.09 -26.12
N ALA A 178 20.61 -27.68 -27.05
CA ALA A 178 19.63 -26.96 -27.86
C ALA A 178 18.52 -26.33 -27.02
N ASP A 179 18.05 -27.08 -26.01
CA ASP A 179 17.07 -26.66 -25.03
C ASP A 179 17.73 -26.58 -23.65
N VAL A 180 17.44 -25.52 -22.91
CA VAL A 180 18.00 -25.28 -21.58
C VAL A 180 16.89 -25.18 -20.53
N VAL A 181 17.10 -25.83 -19.37
CA VAL A 181 16.22 -25.66 -18.22
C VAL A 181 16.70 -24.47 -17.41
N ILE A 182 15.87 -23.43 -17.38
CA ILE A 182 16.14 -22.15 -16.71
C ILE A 182 15.43 -22.17 -15.34
N ASP A 183 16.16 -21.93 -14.28
CA ASP A 183 15.56 -21.68 -12.97
C ASP A 183 14.98 -20.27 -12.93
N PHE A 184 13.78 -20.15 -12.40
CA PHE A 184 13.05 -18.90 -12.29
C PHE A 184 12.58 -18.66 -10.85
N LEU A 185 12.82 -17.45 -10.33
CA LEU A 185 12.32 -17.03 -9.03
C LEU A 185 11.74 -15.62 -9.12
N LEU A 186 10.55 -15.42 -8.54
CA LEU A 186 9.94 -14.12 -8.37
C LEU A 186 10.26 -13.59 -6.97
N LEU A 187 10.82 -12.39 -6.90
CA LEU A 187 11.25 -11.74 -5.68
C LEU A 187 10.48 -10.43 -5.48
N GLN A 188 10.08 -10.15 -4.27
CA GLN A 188 9.58 -8.85 -3.88
C GLN A 188 10.74 -7.99 -3.37
N ASN A 189 10.92 -6.80 -3.95
CA ASN A 189 11.91 -5.83 -3.51
C ASN A 189 11.42 -5.03 -2.30
N GLU A 190 12.37 -4.66 -1.45
CA GLU A 190 12.19 -3.64 -0.42
C GLU A 190 13.15 -2.47 -0.67
N PRO A 191 12.83 -1.24 -0.25
CA PRO A 191 13.79 -0.14 -0.28
C PRO A 191 15.07 -0.54 0.45
N HIS A 192 16.21 -0.19 -0.15
CA HIS A 192 17.55 -0.52 0.34
C HIS A 192 17.98 -1.99 0.23
N ASP A 193 17.26 -2.83 -0.52
CA ASP A 193 17.80 -4.12 -0.92
C ASP A 193 19.08 -3.93 -1.72
N ARG A 194 20.11 -4.74 -1.41
CA ARG A 194 21.37 -4.79 -2.15
C ARG A 194 21.57 -6.18 -2.71
N TYR A 195 21.70 -6.29 -4.02
CA TYR A 195 21.98 -7.52 -4.73
C TYR A 195 23.45 -7.60 -5.10
N LEU A 196 24.04 -8.79 -4.94
CA LEU A 196 25.37 -9.13 -5.43
C LEU A 196 25.25 -10.27 -6.44
N PHE A 197 25.66 -10.04 -7.66
CA PHE A 197 25.93 -11.06 -8.66
C PHE A 197 27.42 -11.34 -8.65
N CYS A 198 27.83 -12.60 -8.66
CA CYS A 198 29.23 -12.95 -8.70
C CYS A 198 29.47 -14.28 -9.43
N THR A 199 30.61 -14.37 -10.10
CA THR A 199 31.12 -15.63 -10.66
C THR A 199 31.82 -16.47 -9.61
N ASP A 200 32.13 -17.72 -9.94
CA ASP A 200 32.76 -18.70 -9.03
C ASP A 200 34.14 -18.23 -8.53
N GLY A 201 34.88 -17.47 -9.32
CA GLY A 201 36.14 -16.86 -8.88
C GLY A 201 35.96 -15.89 -7.69
N VAL A 202 34.79 -15.31 -7.49
CA VAL A 202 34.49 -14.46 -6.33
C VAL A 202 34.01 -15.32 -5.15
N HIS A 203 32.92 -16.08 -5.30
CA HIS A 203 32.36 -16.83 -4.18
C HIS A 203 33.22 -18.04 -3.77
N GLY A 204 34.06 -18.57 -4.65
CA GLY A 204 35.05 -19.59 -4.30
C GLY A 204 36.23 -19.03 -3.50
N GLY A 205 36.58 -17.74 -3.72
CA GLY A 205 37.67 -17.03 -3.03
C GLY A 205 37.27 -16.31 -1.75
N THR A 206 35.97 -16.22 -1.44
CA THR A 206 35.46 -15.45 -0.31
C THR A 206 34.42 -16.25 0.46
N SER A 207 34.32 -16.05 1.77
CA SER A 207 33.24 -16.62 2.58
C SER A 207 32.00 -15.72 2.57
N ASP A 208 30.82 -16.31 2.83
CA ASP A 208 29.57 -15.54 2.97
C ASP A 208 29.67 -14.45 4.07
N GLY A 209 30.47 -14.69 5.11
CA GLY A 209 30.76 -13.71 6.15
C GLY A 209 31.50 -12.48 5.62
N MET A 210 32.52 -12.68 4.76
CA MET A 210 33.26 -11.60 4.13
C MET A 210 32.38 -10.84 3.13
N LEU A 211 31.61 -11.57 2.29
CA LEU A 211 30.65 -10.95 1.38
C LEU A 211 29.67 -10.06 2.15
N ARG A 212 29.09 -10.57 3.23
CA ARG A 212 28.17 -9.81 4.08
C ARG A 212 28.83 -8.57 4.67
N GLU A 213 30.07 -8.69 5.18
CA GLU A 213 30.78 -7.57 5.79
C GLU A 213 30.99 -6.41 4.81
N VAL A 214 31.48 -6.71 3.58
CA VAL A 214 31.71 -5.70 2.55
C VAL A 214 30.38 -5.05 2.14
N LEU A 215 29.35 -5.85 1.88
CA LEU A 215 28.04 -5.36 1.43
C LEU A 215 27.33 -4.52 2.51
N ALA A 216 27.48 -4.89 3.81
CA ALA A 216 26.84 -4.20 4.94
C ALA A 216 27.42 -2.80 5.20
N ARG A 217 28.66 -2.52 4.76
CA ARG A 217 29.25 -1.16 4.85
C ARG A 217 28.52 -0.13 3.99
N ARG A 218 27.64 -0.57 3.07
CA ARG A 218 26.84 0.30 2.22
C ARG A 218 27.66 1.33 1.42
N ALA A 219 28.92 1.02 1.12
CA ALA A 219 29.72 1.79 0.19
C ALA A 219 29.06 1.86 -1.20
N ALA A 220 29.48 2.79 -2.07
CA ALA A 220 28.95 2.87 -3.43
C ALA A 220 29.07 1.51 -4.16
N PRO A 221 28.09 1.09 -4.99
CA PRO A 221 28.09 -0.22 -5.65
C PRO A 221 29.39 -0.52 -6.38
N GLN A 222 29.97 0.48 -7.06
CA GLN A 222 31.25 0.33 -7.77
C GLN A 222 32.40 0.00 -6.82
N GLN A 223 32.48 0.69 -5.68
CA GLN A 223 33.50 0.46 -4.67
C GLN A 223 33.36 -0.90 -4.01
N ALA A 224 32.12 -1.30 -3.67
CA ALA A 224 31.84 -2.61 -3.10
C ALA A 224 32.21 -3.75 -4.08
N ALA A 225 31.90 -3.61 -5.35
CA ALA A 225 32.26 -4.58 -6.38
C ALA A 225 33.80 -4.71 -6.53
N GLN A 226 34.53 -3.58 -6.51
CA GLN A 226 35.99 -3.58 -6.56
C GLN A 226 36.60 -4.29 -5.34
N GLU A 227 36.17 -3.95 -4.13
CA GLU A 227 36.65 -4.57 -2.90
C GLU A 227 36.43 -6.09 -2.89
N LEU A 228 35.23 -6.55 -3.35
CA LEU A 228 34.92 -7.98 -3.44
C LEU A 228 35.86 -8.72 -4.41
N VAL A 229 36.12 -8.14 -5.56
CA VAL A 229 37.04 -8.74 -6.57
C VAL A 229 38.47 -8.73 -6.07
N GLU A 230 38.94 -7.64 -5.44
CA GLU A 230 40.27 -7.57 -4.82
C GLU A 230 40.47 -8.65 -3.74
N LEU A 231 39.48 -8.86 -2.86
CA LEU A 231 39.51 -9.92 -1.86
C LEU A 231 39.57 -11.31 -2.49
N ALA A 232 38.81 -11.53 -3.56
CA ALA A 232 38.80 -12.80 -4.29
C ALA A 232 40.13 -13.10 -4.93
N ILE A 233 40.75 -12.12 -5.61
CA ILE A 233 42.08 -12.27 -6.22
C ILE A 233 43.17 -12.52 -5.19
N ALA A 234 43.09 -11.86 -4.04
CA ALA A 234 44.01 -12.05 -2.92
C ALA A 234 43.98 -13.48 -2.35
N SER A 235 42.90 -14.24 -2.56
CA SER A 235 42.78 -15.63 -2.14
C SER A 235 43.57 -16.63 -2.99
N HIS A 236 44.17 -16.16 -4.11
CA HIS A 236 45.03 -16.94 -5.03
C HIS A 236 44.35 -18.11 -5.75
N LEU A 237 43.02 -18.10 -5.92
CA LEU A 237 42.31 -19.12 -6.72
C LEU A 237 42.74 -19.09 -8.20
N GLY A 238 43.24 -17.96 -8.71
CA GLY A 238 43.80 -17.83 -10.05
C GLY A 238 42.76 -17.77 -11.15
N ASP A 239 41.48 -17.70 -10.86
CA ASP A 239 40.40 -17.62 -11.85
C ASP A 239 40.02 -16.19 -12.22
N ASN A 240 39.17 -16.05 -13.26
CA ASN A 240 38.48 -14.80 -13.54
C ASN A 240 37.56 -14.46 -12.35
N ALA A 241 37.49 -13.21 -11.95
CA ALA A 241 36.67 -12.79 -10.80
C ALA A 241 35.82 -11.58 -11.20
N THR A 242 34.51 -11.76 -11.17
CA THR A 242 33.58 -10.70 -11.56
C THR A 242 32.48 -10.56 -10.50
N ALA A 243 32.25 -9.32 -10.06
CA ALA A 243 31.17 -8.94 -9.15
C ALA A 243 30.39 -7.76 -9.71
N LEU A 244 29.06 -7.82 -9.61
CA LEU A 244 28.16 -6.72 -9.91
C LEU A 244 27.26 -6.48 -8.69
N VAL A 245 27.27 -5.26 -8.18
CA VAL A 245 26.45 -4.83 -7.05
C VAL A 245 25.34 -3.92 -7.56
N LEU A 246 24.09 -4.19 -7.16
CA LEU A 246 22.90 -3.44 -7.51
C LEU A 246 22.16 -3.03 -6.24
N ASP A 247 21.96 -1.73 -6.05
CA ASP A 247 21.16 -1.16 -4.96
C ASP A 247 19.78 -0.74 -5.46
N ILE A 248 18.73 -1.17 -4.78
CA ILE A 248 17.39 -0.64 -4.91
C ILE A 248 17.25 0.50 -3.90
N LEU A 249 17.10 1.74 -4.36
CA LEU A 249 17.05 2.92 -3.50
C LEU A 249 15.62 3.33 -3.16
N GLU A 250 14.78 3.42 -4.19
CA GLU A 250 13.37 3.79 -4.05
C GLU A 250 12.52 2.85 -4.91
N LEU A 251 11.33 2.56 -4.44
CA LEU A 251 10.35 1.75 -5.13
C LEU A 251 9.11 2.60 -5.47
N PRO A 252 8.49 2.37 -6.62
CA PRO A 252 7.20 3.00 -6.92
C PRO A 252 6.12 2.50 -5.96
N ASP A 253 4.99 3.23 -5.93
CA ASP A 253 3.78 2.72 -5.30
C ASP A 253 3.43 1.35 -5.88
N ALA A 254 2.89 0.48 -5.03
CA ALA A 254 2.48 -0.86 -5.48
C ALA A 254 1.43 -0.75 -6.60
N ASP A 255 1.66 -1.45 -7.71
CA ASP A 255 0.66 -1.56 -8.76
C ASP A 255 -0.41 -2.59 -8.37
N TYR A 256 -1.66 -2.37 -8.82
CA TYR A 256 -2.77 -3.29 -8.54
C TYR A 256 -2.46 -4.72 -9.01
N GLY A 257 -1.90 -4.88 -10.20
CA GLY A 257 -1.52 -6.18 -10.76
C GLY A 257 -0.40 -6.88 -9.98
N GLU A 258 0.52 -6.14 -9.37
CA GLU A 258 1.57 -6.71 -8.50
C GLU A 258 0.96 -7.28 -7.21
N ILE A 259 0.03 -6.55 -6.59
CA ILE A 259 -0.67 -7.01 -5.37
C ILE A 259 -1.59 -8.18 -5.71
N GLU A 260 -2.32 -8.12 -6.83
CA GLU A 260 -3.15 -9.22 -7.30
C GLU A 260 -2.32 -10.49 -7.53
N GLY A 261 -1.17 -10.38 -8.19
CA GLY A 261 -0.24 -11.50 -8.40
C GLY A 261 0.32 -12.06 -7.08
N ALA A 262 0.67 -11.20 -6.13
CA ALA A 262 1.17 -11.62 -4.83
C ALA A 262 0.09 -12.30 -3.98
N LEU A 263 -1.15 -11.82 -4.00
CA LEU A 263 -2.27 -12.39 -3.25
C LEU A 263 -2.94 -13.55 -4.00
N GLY A 264 -2.95 -13.53 -5.34
CA GLY A 264 -3.63 -14.51 -6.20
C GLY A 264 -3.11 -15.93 -6.06
N ASN A 265 -1.87 -16.09 -5.63
CA ASN A 265 -1.27 -17.39 -5.32
C ASN A 265 -1.57 -17.88 -3.89
N ARG A 266 -2.30 -17.10 -3.07
CA ARG A 266 -2.63 -17.45 -1.68
C ARG A 266 -3.95 -18.19 -1.62
N SER A 267 -3.95 -19.32 -0.91
CA SER A 267 -5.17 -20.14 -0.74
C SER A 267 -6.10 -19.52 0.31
N ILE A 268 -7.40 -19.57 0.06
CA ILE A 268 -8.42 -19.29 1.07
C ILE A 268 -8.62 -20.59 1.84
N LEU A 269 -8.12 -20.65 3.07
CA LEU A 269 -8.20 -21.81 3.93
C LEU A 269 -9.36 -21.68 4.95
N PRO A 270 -9.81 -22.79 5.57
CA PRO A 270 -10.73 -22.73 6.68
C PRO A 270 -10.22 -21.78 7.78
N LEU A 271 -11.15 -21.07 8.44
CA LEU A 271 -10.80 -20.12 9.48
C LEU A 271 -10.00 -20.77 10.61
N PRO A 272 -8.87 -20.19 11.02
CA PRO A 272 -8.08 -20.70 12.11
C PRO A 272 -8.79 -20.52 13.47
N ALA A 273 -8.41 -21.34 14.46
CA ALA A 273 -8.89 -21.22 15.83
C ALA A 273 -8.03 -20.25 16.65
N ILE A 274 -8.59 -19.72 17.74
CA ILE A 274 -7.81 -18.96 18.75
C ILE A 274 -6.68 -19.85 19.27
N GLY A 275 -5.50 -19.30 19.46
CA GLY A 275 -4.28 -20.02 19.88
C GLY A 275 -3.48 -20.61 18.72
N ALA A 276 -4.02 -20.69 17.52
CA ALA A 276 -3.26 -21.12 16.34
C ALA A 276 -2.15 -20.13 15.99
N VAL A 277 -1.06 -20.64 15.43
CA VAL A 277 0.05 -19.83 14.91
C VAL A 277 0.05 -19.92 13.39
N ILE A 278 -0.12 -18.78 12.72
CA ILE A 278 -0.13 -18.64 11.26
C ILE A 278 1.01 -17.69 10.88
N ASP A 279 1.95 -18.13 10.06
CA ASP A 279 3.06 -17.29 9.56
C ASP A 279 3.80 -16.50 10.67
N ASN A 280 4.00 -17.13 11.84
CA ASN A 280 4.53 -16.56 13.08
C ASN A 280 3.59 -15.63 13.86
N PHE A 281 2.34 -15.46 13.45
CA PHE A 281 1.33 -14.72 14.20
C PHE A 281 0.52 -15.68 15.07
N ARG A 282 0.55 -15.50 16.38
CA ARG A 282 -0.31 -16.24 17.32
C ARG A 282 -1.65 -15.50 17.45
N LEU A 283 -2.75 -16.19 17.22
CA LEU A 283 -4.10 -15.64 17.31
C LEU A 283 -4.56 -15.59 18.78
N ASP A 284 -4.74 -14.39 19.32
CA ASP A 284 -5.03 -14.20 20.74
C ASP A 284 -6.55 -14.11 21.02
N ALA A 285 -7.30 -13.41 20.18
CA ALA A 285 -8.74 -13.20 20.35
C ALA A 285 -9.45 -12.88 19.04
N VAL A 286 -10.75 -13.13 18.96
CA VAL A 286 -11.61 -12.63 17.87
C VAL A 286 -12.08 -11.22 18.22
N LEU A 287 -11.81 -10.26 17.32
CA LEU A 287 -12.28 -8.87 17.44
C LEU A 287 -13.62 -8.66 16.73
N SER A 288 -13.83 -9.33 15.59
CA SER A 288 -15.06 -9.24 14.81
C SER A 288 -15.31 -10.53 14.03
N ASP A 289 -16.57 -10.93 13.93
CA ASP A 289 -17.01 -12.09 13.15
C ASP A 289 -18.14 -11.68 12.20
N GLY A 290 -17.76 -11.00 11.11
CA GLY A 290 -18.66 -10.52 10.08
C GLY A 290 -19.16 -11.62 9.13
N ARG A 291 -19.99 -11.25 8.16
CA ARG A 291 -20.55 -12.18 7.17
C ARG A 291 -19.46 -12.78 6.27
N TYR A 292 -18.51 -11.96 5.80
CA TYR A 292 -17.51 -12.33 4.79
C TYR A 292 -16.10 -12.51 5.36
N THR A 293 -15.84 -11.92 6.53
CA THR A 293 -14.51 -11.90 7.14
C THR A 293 -14.58 -12.16 8.63
N ARG A 294 -13.49 -12.71 9.18
CA ARG A 294 -13.25 -12.77 10.62
C ARG A 294 -11.95 -12.04 10.95
N VAL A 295 -11.99 -11.21 11.95
CA VAL A 295 -10.88 -10.35 12.38
C VAL A 295 -10.36 -10.84 13.72
N PHE A 296 -9.06 -11.10 13.79
CA PHE A 296 -8.39 -11.54 14.99
C PHE A 296 -7.41 -10.49 15.50
N LYS A 297 -7.32 -10.36 16.80
CA LYS A 297 -6.15 -9.80 17.47
C LYS A 297 -5.09 -10.90 17.52
N ALA A 298 -3.85 -10.57 17.15
CA ALA A 298 -2.75 -11.53 17.14
C ALA A 298 -1.45 -10.88 17.64
N THR A 299 -0.50 -11.71 18.04
CA THR A 299 0.86 -11.32 18.40
C THR A 299 1.83 -11.83 17.34
N ASP A 300 2.61 -10.93 16.74
CA ASP A 300 3.75 -11.27 15.88
C ASP A 300 4.90 -11.77 16.76
N ASN A 301 5.17 -13.07 16.73
CA ASN A 301 6.20 -13.72 17.56
C ASN A 301 7.63 -13.37 17.14
N VAL A 302 7.85 -12.71 15.98
CA VAL A 302 9.18 -12.32 15.51
C VAL A 302 9.61 -10.99 16.14
N VAL A 303 8.67 -10.03 16.20
CA VAL A 303 8.96 -8.66 16.68
C VAL A 303 8.23 -8.32 17.97
N ASP A 304 7.55 -9.28 18.60
CA ASP A 304 6.76 -9.15 19.83
C ASP A 304 5.80 -7.95 19.79
N ARG A 305 5.02 -7.86 18.70
CA ARG A 305 4.12 -6.76 18.44
C ARG A 305 2.69 -7.25 18.25
N GLN A 306 1.71 -6.52 18.80
CA GLN A 306 0.29 -6.78 18.54
C GLN A 306 -0.10 -6.30 17.14
N VAL A 307 -0.85 -7.14 16.45
CA VAL A 307 -1.37 -6.91 15.10
C VAL A 307 -2.84 -7.33 15.01
N VAL A 308 -3.48 -6.94 13.92
CA VAL A 308 -4.82 -7.41 13.54
C VAL A 308 -4.69 -8.24 12.28
N LEU A 309 -5.25 -9.43 12.27
CA LEU A 309 -5.34 -10.29 11.09
C LEU A 309 -6.79 -10.42 10.64
N LYS A 310 -7.08 -10.04 9.39
CA LYS A 310 -8.40 -10.11 8.77
C LYS A 310 -8.42 -11.26 7.77
N PHE A 311 -9.12 -12.35 8.10
CA PHE A 311 -9.25 -13.54 7.25
C PHE A 311 -10.57 -13.52 6.47
N PRO A 312 -10.56 -13.90 5.19
CA PRO A 312 -11.79 -14.17 4.45
C PRO A 312 -12.45 -15.45 4.96
N LYS A 313 -13.77 -15.49 4.93
CA LYS A 313 -14.53 -16.73 5.14
C LYS A 313 -14.67 -17.46 3.81
N PRO A 314 -14.37 -18.78 3.75
CA PRO A 314 -14.60 -19.58 2.55
C PRO A 314 -16.08 -19.52 2.16
N LEU A 315 -16.38 -19.10 0.94
CA LEU A 315 -17.74 -19.04 0.38
C LEU A 315 -17.71 -19.75 -0.97
N ALA A 316 -18.51 -20.78 -1.12
CA ALA A 316 -18.54 -21.56 -2.36
C ALA A 316 -18.78 -20.66 -3.60
N GLY A 317 -17.84 -20.72 -4.54
CA GLY A 317 -17.89 -19.96 -5.81
C GLY A 317 -17.55 -18.47 -5.71
N ALA A 318 -17.13 -17.95 -4.56
CA ALA A 318 -16.82 -16.53 -4.36
C ALA A 318 -15.33 -16.21 -4.23
N ASP A 319 -14.44 -17.19 -4.41
CA ASP A 319 -12.99 -17.03 -4.16
C ASP A 319 -12.37 -15.86 -4.95
N ARG A 320 -12.77 -15.69 -6.21
CA ARG A 320 -12.28 -14.60 -7.05
C ARG A 320 -12.74 -13.22 -6.55
N ALA A 321 -13.99 -13.07 -6.19
CA ALA A 321 -14.52 -11.80 -5.67
C ALA A 321 -13.88 -11.44 -4.32
N ILE A 322 -13.63 -12.43 -3.47
CA ILE A 322 -12.91 -12.27 -2.20
C ILE A 322 -11.49 -11.80 -2.46
N LEU A 323 -10.77 -12.45 -3.37
CA LEU A 323 -9.40 -12.07 -3.75
C LEU A 323 -9.36 -10.62 -4.26
N GLU A 324 -10.25 -10.27 -5.18
CA GLU A 324 -10.36 -8.91 -5.73
C GLU A 324 -10.63 -7.86 -4.64
N ALA A 325 -11.50 -8.17 -3.67
CA ALA A 325 -11.79 -7.28 -2.54
C ALA A 325 -10.56 -7.07 -1.64
N PHE A 326 -9.84 -8.15 -1.30
CA PHE A 326 -8.61 -8.08 -0.48
C PHE A 326 -7.48 -7.38 -1.21
N THR A 327 -7.30 -7.64 -2.50
CA THR A 327 -6.32 -6.96 -3.37
C THR A 327 -6.59 -5.45 -3.39
N ARG A 328 -7.85 -5.06 -3.58
CA ARG A 328 -8.28 -3.66 -3.61
C ARG A 328 -8.03 -2.96 -2.27
N GLU A 329 -8.42 -3.58 -1.16
CA GLU A 329 -8.20 -3.04 0.18
C GLU A 329 -6.70 -2.82 0.46
N THR A 330 -5.85 -3.82 0.15
CA THR A 330 -4.39 -3.73 0.30
C THR A 330 -3.80 -2.61 -0.53
N TRP A 331 -4.21 -2.52 -1.79
CA TRP A 331 -3.69 -1.54 -2.73
C TRP A 331 -4.09 -0.10 -2.37
N ILE A 332 -5.34 0.11 -1.94
CA ILE A 332 -5.81 1.41 -1.47
C ILE A 332 -5.06 1.84 -0.21
N ALA A 333 -4.95 0.94 0.77
CA ALA A 333 -4.27 1.24 2.02
C ALA A 333 -2.76 1.55 1.82
N ALA A 334 -2.12 0.94 0.82
CA ALA A 334 -0.72 1.24 0.48
C ALA A 334 -0.52 2.64 -0.14
N ARG A 335 -1.59 3.29 -0.65
CA ARG A 335 -1.53 4.61 -1.31
C ARG A 335 -1.87 5.77 -0.38
N VAL A 336 -2.51 5.50 0.75
CA VAL A 336 -2.99 6.54 1.67
C VAL A 336 -2.03 6.68 2.83
N GLU A 337 -1.15 7.67 2.76
CA GLU A 337 -0.22 8.01 3.85
C GLU A 337 -0.83 9.09 4.74
N SER A 338 -1.26 8.72 5.95
CA SER A 338 -1.81 9.65 6.92
C SER A 338 -1.74 9.11 8.35
N PRO A 339 -1.37 9.93 9.34
CA PRO A 339 -1.42 9.52 10.74
C PRO A 339 -2.85 9.25 11.24
N PHE A 340 -3.88 9.62 10.47
CA PHE A 340 -5.30 9.47 10.83
C PHE A 340 -6.00 8.33 10.08
N VAL A 341 -5.27 7.58 9.24
CA VAL A 341 -5.79 6.47 8.44
C VAL A 341 -5.07 5.18 8.82
N GLY A 342 -5.78 4.06 8.78
CA GLY A 342 -5.22 2.74 9.04
C GLY A 342 -4.30 2.28 7.91
N GLU A 343 -3.24 1.57 8.27
CA GLU A 343 -2.22 1.03 7.37
C GLU A 343 -2.42 -0.47 7.17
N VAL A 344 -1.89 -1.03 6.08
CA VAL A 344 -1.77 -2.48 5.88
C VAL A 344 -0.29 -2.86 5.94
N LEU A 345 0.03 -3.89 6.73
CA LEU A 345 1.39 -4.41 6.85
C LEU A 345 1.69 -5.32 5.64
N GLN A 346 2.78 -5.02 4.94
CA GLN A 346 3.25 -5.86 3.85
C GLN A 346 4.14 -6.98 4.44
N LEU A 347 3.70 -8.22 4.29
CA LEU A 347 4.38 -9.39 4.85
C LEU A 347 5.33 -10.08 3.85
N GLY A 348 5.20 -9.79 2.56
CA GLY A 348 6.01 -10.39 1.50
C GLY A 348 5.87 -11.91 1.47
N ASP A 349 7.00 -12.61 1.30
CA ASP A 349 7.05 -14.07 1.19
C ASP A 349 6.73 -14.80 2.49
N ARG A 350 6.61 -14.10 3.62
CA ARG A 350 6.23 -14.71 4.92
C ARG A 350 4.76 -15.14 4.96
N GLN A 351 3.94 -14.68 4.05
CA GLN A 351 2.51 -14.97 4.02
C GLN A 351 2.21 -16.25 3.22
N THR A 352 1.65 -17.27 3.85
CA THR A 352 1.36 -18.57 3.21
C THR A 352 -0.10 -18.73 2.76
N GLN A 353 -1.03 -17.95 3.31
CA GLN A 353 -2.46 -17.98 2.97
C GLN A 353 -3.04 -16.56 2.85
N LEU A 354 -4.27 -16.46 2.33
CA LEU A 354 -4.90 -15.16 2.14
C LEU A 354 -5.42 -14.59 3.47
N TYR A 355 -4.85 -13.48 3.91
CA TYR A 355 -5.35 -12.60 4.98
C TYR A 355 -4.72 -11.21 4.84
N LEU A 356 -5.29 -10.20 5.49
CA LEU A 356 -4.65 -8.89 5.65
C LEU A 356 -4.10 -8.77 7.06
N ALA A 357 -2.87 -8.24 7.16
CA ALA A 357 -2.26 -7.89 8.43
C ALA A 357 -2.26 -6.37 8.59
N LEU A 358 -2.73 -5.89 9.73
CA LEU A 358 -2.82 -4.47 10.05
C LEU A 358 -2.17 -4.21 11.41
N PRO A 359 -1.64 -3.01 11.69
CA PRO A 359 -1.23 -2.65 13.02
C PRO A 359 -2.43 -2.72 14.00
N PHE A 360 -2.18 -3.18 15.22
CA PHE A 360 -3.19 -3.07 16.27
C PHE A 360 -3.15 -1.65 16.84
N TYR A 361 -4.23 -0.90 16.66
CA TYR A 361 -4.38 0.43 17.23
C TYR A 361 -5.04 0.32 18.60
N GLU A 362 -4.32 0.76 19.63
CA GLU A 362 -4.88 0.83 20.99
C GLU A 362 -6.05 1.81 21.04
N GLY A 363 -7.16 1.39 21.65
CA GLY A 363 -8.37 2.18 21.74
C GLY A 363 -9.63 1.31 21.58
N GLU A 364 -10.72 1.95 21.28
CA GLU A 364 -12.02 1.33 21.02
C GLU A 364 -12.64 1.94 19.77
N THR A 365 -13.64 1.28 19.18
CA THR A 365 -14.40 1.90 18.08
C THR A 365 -15.15 3.11 18.60
N LEU A 366 -15.33 4.11 17.75
CA LEU A 366 -16.12 5.28 18.09
C LEU A 366 -17.56 4.87 18.46
N GLU A 367 -18.10 3.84 17.83
CA GLU A 367 -19.41 3.29 18.16
C GLU A 367 -19.47 2.79 19.62
N SER A 368 -18.50 1.95 20.03
CA SER A 368 -18.42 1.45 21.41
C SER A 368 -18.33 2.61 22.42
N ARG A 369 -17.53 3.62 22.08
CA ARG A 369 -17.40 4.83 22.90
C ARG A 369 -18.72 5.61 22.98
N LEU A 370 -19.43 5.75 21.85
CA LEU A 370 -20.72 6.44 21.81
C LEU A 370 -21.78 5.75 22.66
N GLN A 371 -21.73 4.43 22.80
CA GLN A 371 -22.66 3.67 23.64
C GLN A 371 -22.32 3.78 25.12
N ARG A 372 -21.05 3.85 25.48
CA ARG A 372 -20.56 3.76 26.87
C ARG A 372 -20.42 5.11 27.58
N GLU A 373 -19.85 6.11 26.89
CA GLU A 373 -19.50 7.39 27.52
C GLU A 373 -20.64 8.43 27.48
N PRO A 374 -20.65 9.39 28.44
CA PRO A 374 -21.55 10.53 28.35
C PRO A 374 -21.25 11.37 27.11
N ARG A 375 -22.15 12.30 26.78
CA ARG A 375 -22.05 13.20 25.64
C ARG A 375 -20.73 13.95 25.67
N LEU A 376 -20.02 13.96 24.54
CA LEU A 376 -18.75 14.68 24.39
C LEU A 376 -18.90 16.19 24.53
N THR A 377 -17.88 16.84 25.06
CA THR A 377 -17.77 18.30 25.06
C THR A 377 -17.54 18.81 23.64
N LEU A 378 -17.85 20.07 23.39
CA LEU A 378 -17.61 20.71 22.09
C LEU A 378 -16.14 20.53 21.66
N THR A 379 -15.18 20.85 22.53
CA THR A 379 -13.75 20.77 22.23
C THR A 379 -13.29 19.35 21.86
N ALA A 380 -13.70 18.36 22.65
CA ALA A 380 -13.34 16.96 22.37
C ALA A 380 -13.99 16.45 21.07
N GLY A 381 -15.23 16.83 20.79
CA GLY A 381 -15.91 16.45 19.55
C GLY A 381 -15.28 17.10 18.31
N ILE A 382 -14.91 18.38 18.40
CA ILE A 382 -14.23 19.08 17.30
C ILE A 382 -12.83 18.51 17.04
N ASP A 383 -12.05 18.17 18.09
CA ASP A 383 -10.74 17.53 17.92
C ASP A 383 -10.85 16.21 17.14
N ILE A 384 -11.82 15.36 17.46
CA ILE A 384 -12.09 14.13 16.74
C ILE A 384 -12.53 14.42 15.29
N ALA A 385 -13.48 15.35 15.11
CA ALA A 385 -14.02 15.71 13.79
C ALA A 385 -12.93 16.23 12.84
N LEU A 386 -12.04 17.10 13.33
CA LEU A 386 -10.91 17.64 12.54
C LEU A 386 -9.91 16.54 12.15
N LYS A 387 -9.61 15.60 13.03
CA LYS A 387 -8.72 14.47 12.73
C LYS A 387 -9.32 13.53 11.68
N LEU A 388 -10.64 13.28 11.77
CA LEU A 388 -11.36 12.50 10.75
C LEU A 388 -11.37 13.23 9.40
N ALA A 389 -11.63 14.53 9.38
CA ALA A 389 -11.59 15.32 8.16
C ALA A 389 -10.18 15.34 7.52
N LYS A 390 -9.12 15.44 8.34
CA LYS A 390 -7.72 15.32 7.88
C LYS A 390 -7.42 13.93 7.31
N GLY A 391 -7.93 12.87 7.94
CA GLY A 391 -7.84 11.51 7.42
C GLY A 391 -8.54 11.36 6.07
N LEU A 392 -9.78 11.82 5.97
CA LEU A 392 -10.56 11.78 4.74
C LEU A 392 -9.94 12.62 3.62
N ALA A 393 -9.37 13.80 3.94
CA ALA A 393 -8.62 14.61 2.98
C ALA A 393 -7.40 13.87 2.41
N ALA A 394 -6.75 13.02 3.20
CA ALA A 394 -5.65 12.18 2.70
C ALA A 394 -6.16 11.08 1.77
N VAL A 395 -7.30 10.47 2.08
CA VAL A 395 -7.98 9.48 1.24
C VAL A 395 -8.34 10.09 -0.12
N HIS A 396 -9.02 11.25 -0.13
CA HIS A 396 -9.43 11.93 -1.37
C HIS A 396 -8.23 12.39 -2.21
N ARG A 397 -7.12 12.85 -1.59
CA ARG A 397 -5.87 13.17 -2.31
C ARG A 397 -5.25 11.96 -3.01
N ALA A 398 -5.47 10.76 -2.51
CA ALA A 398 -5.07 9.52 -3.17
C ALA A 398 -6.06 9.08 -4.26
N PHE A 399 -7.04 9.91 -4.60
CA PHE A 399 -8.13 9.62 -5.55
C PHE A 399 -8.97 8.40 -5.13
N VAL A 400 -9.16 8.21 -3.83
CA VAL A 400 -9.96 7.13 -3.25
C VAL A 400 -11.24 7.70 -2.65
N ILE A 401 -12.36 7.03 -2.89
CA ILE A 401 -13.63 7.25 -2.21
C ILE A 401 -13.82 6.12 -1.19
N HIS A 402 -14.03 6.47 0.09
CA HIS A 402 -14.06 5.49 1.19
C HIS A 402 -15.34 4.67 1.23
N ARG A 403 -16.51 5.29 1.04
CA ARG A 403 -17.85 4.70 0.92
C ARG A 403 -18.44 4.08 2.19
N ASP A 404 -17.68 3.91 3.28
CA ASP A 404 -18.18 3.32 4.54
C ASP A 404 -17.66 4.08 5.78
N ILE A 405 -17.85 5.41 5.77
CA ILE A 405 -17.48 6.26 6.92
C ILE A 405 -18.59 6.16 7.97
N LYS A 406 -18.27 5.52 9.10
CA LYS A 406 -19.19 5.33 10.23
C LYS A 406 -18.41 5.09 11.52
N PRO A 407 -19.01 5.25 12.70
CA PRO A 407 -18.33 5.08 13.99
C PRO A 407 -17.69 3.71 14.21
N ASP A 408 -18.22 2.63 13.62
CA ASP A 408 -17.63 1.29 13.69
C ASP A 408 -16.25 1.20 13.03
N ASN A 409 -16.01 2.00 11.97
CA ASN A 409 -14.78 2.05 11.21
C ASN A 409 -13.82 3.14 11.69
N ILE A 410 -13.99 3.63 12.90
CA ILE A 410 -13.15 4.67 13.50
C ILE A 410 -12.65 4.18 14.86
N ILE A 411 -11.32 4.06 15.00
CA ILE A 411 -10.70 3.77 16.30
C ILE A 411 -10.35 5.08 17.00
N VAL A 412 -10.75 5.22 18.24
CA VAL A 412 -10.44 6.37 19.09
C VAL A 412 -9.76 5.92 20.38
N ARG A 413 -8.71 6.63 20.78
CA ARG A 413 -8.10 6.52 22.10
C ARG A 413 -8.28 7.84 22.84
N PRO A 414 -8.69 7.81 24.11
CA PRO A 414 -8.78 9.01 24.94
C PRO A 414 -7.47 9.79 24.94
N PRO A 415 -7.52 11.13 25.11
CA PRO A 415 -6.31 11.94 25.19
C PRO A 415 -5.47 11.51 26.38
N SER A 416 -4.20 11.20 26.11
CA SER A 416 -3.18 11.00 27.15
C SER A 416 -2.19 12.17 27.05
N PRO A 417 -1.96 12.92 28.13
CA PRO A 417 -0.94 13.98 28.11
C PRO A 417 0.46 13.38 27.82
N PRO A 418 1.29 14.01 26.96
CA PRO A 418 1.08 15.26 26.20
C PRO A 418 0.39 15.07 24.84
N ALA A 419 0.14 13.85 24.39
CA ALA A 419 -0.47 13.57 23.09
C ALA A 419 -2.01 13.65 23.21
N GLY A 420 -2.67 14.45 22.40
CA GLY A 420 -4.14 14.53 22.28
C GLY A 420 -4.82 13.18 21.99
N SER A 421 -6.12 13.17 21.70
CA SER A 421 -6.82 11.95 21.26
C SER A 421 -6.14 11.34 20.03
N SER A 422 -6.00 10.02 19.99
CA SER A 422 -5.62 9.33 18.75
C SER A 422 -6.89 8.92 18.01
N VAL A 423 -6.94 9.19 16.69
CA VAL A 423 -8.07 8.83 15.82
C VAL A 423 -7.51 8.13 14.60
N LYS A 424 -8.10 7.00 14.22
CA LYS A 424 -7.74 6.24 13.01
C LYS A 424 -9.02 5.83 12.27
N LEU A 425 -9.13 6.25 11.00
CA LEU A 425 -10.12 5.75 10.07
C LEU A 425 -9.62 4.43 9.49
N ILE A 426 -10.37 3.37 9.63
CA ILE A 426 -9.97 2.00 9.24
C ILE A 426 -10.99 1.41 8.26
N ASP A 427 -10.60 0.31 7.60
CA ASP A 427 -11.43 -0.52 6.71
C ASP A 427 -11.76 0.12 5.35
N PHE A 428 -11.00 -0.27 4.33
CA PHE A 428 -11.18 0.11 2.93
C PHE A 428 -11.90 -0.96 2.10
N GLY A 429 -12.57 -1.93 2.74
CA GLY A 429 -13.15 -3.09 2.06
C GLY A 429 -14.14 -2.76 0.93
N VAL A 430 -14.78 -1.59 0.98
CA VAL A 430 -15.70 -1.10 -0.06
C VAL A 430 -15.22 0.16 -0.79
N ALA A 431 -14.00 0.63 -0.51
CA ALA A 431 -13.45 1.83 -1.14
C ALA A 431 -13.15 1.64 -2.63
N ARG A 432 -13.17 2.72 -3.42
CA ARG A 432 -12.92 2.72 -4.87
C ARG A 432 -12.08 3.91 -5.30
N LEU A 433 -11.44 3.81 -6.47
CA LEU A 433 -10.76 4.93 -7.13
C LEU A 433 -11.71 5.80 -7.94
N THR A 434 -11.38 7.09 -8.00
CA THR A 434 -12.00 8.05 -8.91
C THR A 434 -11.08 8.29 -10.13
N PRO A 435 -11.55 8.31 -11.40
CA PRO A 435 -12.88 7.91 -11.89
C PRO A 435 -12.87 6.45 -12.35
N ALA A 436 -13.48 5.55 -11.66
CA ALA A 436 -13.74 4.23 -12.20
C ALA A 436 -15.02 4.30 -13.04
N GLN A 437 -14.86 4.27 -14.35
CA GLN A 437 -15.92 3.85 -15.25
C GLN A 437 -16.19 2.37 -14.95
N THR A 438 -17.13 2.08 -14.10
CA THR A 438 -17.55 0.70 -13.88
C THR A 438 -19.05 0.67 -13.67
N GLU A 439 -19.63 -0.28 -14.37
CA GLU A 439 -21.03 -0.70 -14.40
C GLU A 439 -21.73 -0.54 -13.05
N ALA A 440 -23.01 -0.16 -13.11
CA ALA A 440 -23.90 -0.06 -11.97
C ALA A 440 -23.97 -1.41 -11.23
N GLU A 441 -23.07 -1.60 -10.27
CA GLU A 441 -23.20 -2.68 -9.30
C GLU A 441 -24.27 -2.27 -8.27
N ALA A 442 -25.11 -3.25 -7.92
CA ALA A 442 -26.10 -3.08 -6.87
C ALA A 442 -25.46 -2.49 -5.60
N PRO A 443 -26.14 -1.57 -4.90
CA PRO A 443 -25.61 -0.98 -3.67
C PRO A 443 -25.27 -2.08 -2.68
N GLU A 444 -23.97 -2.24 -2.39
CA GLU A 444 -23.55 -3.09 -1.27
C GLU A 444 -24.17 -2.52 0.02
N PRO A 445 -24.67 -3.40 0.92
CA PRO A 445 -25.33 -2.96 2.13
C PRO A 445 -24.32 -2.34 3.10
N GLY A 446 -24.09 -1.04 2.97
CA GLY A 446 -23.55 -0.20 4.02
C GLY A 446 -24.60 -0.03 5.15
N THR A 447 -24.26 0.65 6.24
CA THR A 447 -25.26 1.05 7.23
C THR A 447 -26.07 2.22 6.65
N PRO A 448 -27.34 2.01 6.23
CA PRO A 448 -28.06 2.96 5.36
C PRO A 448 -28.16 4.37 5.95
N SER A 449 -28.18 4.49 7.27
CA SER A 449 -28.31 5.77 7.98
C SER A 449 -27.13 6.74 7.78
N TYR A 450 -25.98 6.27 7.22
CA TYR A 450 -24.83 7.11 6.87
C TYR A 450 -24.73 7.35 5.35
N MET A 451 -25.51 6.64 4.54
CA MET A 451 -25.46 6.75 3.09
C MET A 451 -26.04 8.09 2.64
N ALA A 452 -25.35 8.72 1.69
CA ALA A 452 -25.80 9.94 1.06
C ALA A 452 -27.06 9.70 0.20
N PRO A 453 -27.98 10.67 0.10
CA PRO A 453 -29.26 10.51 -0.61
C PRO A 453 -29.10 10.08 -2.06
N GLU A 454 -28.12 10.61 -2.78
CA GLU A 454 -27.84 10.30 -4.18
C GLU A 454 -27.49 8.83 -4.42
N LEU A 455 -26.96 8.13 -3.41
CA LEU A 455 -26.63 6.71 -3.52
C LEU A 455 -27.87 5.81 -3.54
N PHE A 456 -28.97 6.25 -2.90
CA PHE A 456 -30.27 5.56 -2.98
C PHE A 456 -30.92 5.73 -4.37
N ASP A 457 -30.55 6.79 -5.10
CA ASP A 457 -30.96 7.03 -6.49
C ASP A 457 -30.08 6.26 -7.50
N GLY A 458 -29.12 5.43 -7.03
CA GLY A 458 -28.22 4.67 -7.88
C GLY A 458 -27.11 5.50 -8.52
N ARG A 459 -26.86 6.75 -8.05
CA ARG A 459 -25.72 7.54 -8.52
C ARG A 459 -24.42 6.98 -7.96
N PRO A 460 -23.30 7.09 -8.69
CA PRO A 460 -22.02 6.66 -8.19
C PRO A 460 -21.58 7.47 -6.95
N ALA A 461 -20.89 6.81 -6.03
CA ALA A 461 -20.29 7.49 -4.89
C ALA A 461 -19.13 8.40 -5.33
N ASP A 462 -19.01 9.56 -4.72
CA ASP A 462 -17.97 10.56 -4.94
C ASP A 462 -17.47 11.15 -3.61
N GLU A 463 -16.58 12.14 -3.66
CA GLU A 463 -16.05 12.81 -2.49
C GLU A 463 -17.14 13.52 -1.66
N LYS A 464 -18.21 14.00 -2.29
CA LYS A 464 -19.35 14.62 -1.62
C LYS A 464 -20.22 13.60 -0.88
N SER A 465 -20.29 12.37 -1.35
CA SER A 465 -20.98 11.28 -0.63
C SER A 465 -20.22 10.86 0.63
N ASP A 466 -18.88 10.82 0.60
CA ASP A 466 -18.05 10.61 1.79
C ASP A 466 -18.16 11.77 2.78
N GLN A 467 -18.22 13.02 2.28
CA GLN A 467 -18.44 14.22 3.10
C GLN A 467 -19.78 14.14 3.85
N PHE A 468 -20.84 13.68 3.19
CA PHE A 468 -22.14 13.47 3.83
C PHE A 468 -22.04 12.44 4.95
N ALA A 469 -21.42 11.28 4.70
CA ALA A 469 -21.25 10.22 5.69
C ALA A 469 -20.42 10.70 6.90
N LEU A 470 -19.37 11.50 6.67
CA LEU A 470 -18.60 12.15 7.74
C LEU A 470 -19.46 13.15 8.52
N GLY A 471 -20.28 13.96 7.83
CA GLY A 471 -21.21 14.90 8.45
C GLY A 471 -22.22 14.20 9.37
N VAL A 472 -22.82 13.08 8.92
CA VAL A 472 -23.71 12.24 9.73
C VAL A 472 -22.96 11.64 10.92
N THR A 473 -21.73 11.19 10.72
CA THR A 473 -20.88 10.64 11.79
C THR A 473 -20.60 11.70 12.86
N ILE A 474 -20.27 12.94 12.47
CA ILE A 474 -20.05 14.06 13.39
C ILE A 474 -21.35 14.48 14.08
N TYR A 475 -22.47 14.52 13.36
CA TYR A 475 -23.77 14.79 13.95
C TYR A 475 -24.07 13.78 15.07
N ARG A 476 -23.88 12.48 14.78
CA ARG A 476 -24.10 11.38 15.75
C ARG A 476 -23.09 11.41 16.90
N LEU A 477 -21.85 11.84 16.65
CA LEU A 477 -20.83 12.05 17.67
C LEU A 477 -21.33 13.00 18.78
N PHE A 478 -22.05 14.07 18.43
CA PHE A 478 -22.57 15.03 19.38
C PHE A 478 -23.93 14.67 19.96
N THR A 479 -24.83 14.09 19.15
CA THR A 479 -26.26 13.93 19.51
C THR A 479 -26.64 12.52 19.92
N ARG A 480 -25.91 11.49 19.49
CA ARG A 480 -26.29 10.06 19.54
C ARG A 480 -27.50 9.70 18.67
N GLN A 481 -27.94 10.63 17.81
CA GLN A 481 -29.07 10.47 16.92
C GLN A 481 -28.64 10.58 15.48
N TYR A 482 -29.46 10.12 14.55
CA TYR A 482 -29.27 10.35 13.13
C TYR A 482 -30.02 11.62 12.69
N PRO A 483 -29.44 12.47 11.82
CA PRO A 483 -30.06 13.74 11.41
C PRO A 483 -31.39 13.55 10.65
N TYR A 484 -31.53 12.45 9.93
CA TYR A 484 -32.71 12.08 9.14
C TYR A 484 -33.51 10.92 9.74
N GLY A 485 -33.23 10.55 11.00
CA GLY A 485 -33.73 9.34 11.60
C GLY A 485 -32.95 8.09 11.23
N GLU A 486 -33.27 6.97 11.83
CA GLU A 486 -32.69 5.67 11.50
C GLU A 486 -33.31 5.14 10.21
N ILE A 487 -32.46 4.71 9.29
CA ILE A 487 -32.87 4.18 7.98
C ILE A 487 -32.68 2.67 8.01
N GLU A 488 -33.76 1.93 7.80
CA GLU A 488 -33.71 0.47 7.75
C GLU A 488 -33.07 -0.04 6.45
N PRO A 489 -32.34 -1.17 6.50
CA PRO A 489 -31.82 -1.82 5.31
C PRO A 489 -32.91 -2.09 4.27
N PHE A 490 -32.58 -1.91 2.99
CA PHE A 490 -33.47 -2.12 1.85
C PHE A 490 -34.69 -1.19 1.77
N SER A 491 -34.74 -0.13 2.56
CA SER A 491 -35.75 0.92 2.47
C SER A 491 -35.34 1.99 1.45
N HIS A 492 -36.35 2.69 0.88
CA HIS A 492 -36.14 3.91 0.09
C HIS A 492 -36.53 5.12 0.94
N PRO A 493 -35.57 5.73 1.68
CA PRO A 493 -35.86 6.81 2.59
C PRO A 493 -36.28 8.09 1.83
N ARG A 494 -37.19 8.86 2.45
CA ARG A 494 -37.48 10.22 2.00
C ARG A 494 -36.73 11.19 2.88
N PHE A 495 -35.70 11.80 2.31
CA PHE A 495 -34.92 12.83 3.01
C PHE A 495 -35.70 14.14 3.08
N GLY A 496 -36.06 14.52 4.28
CA GLY A 496 -36.70 15.81 4.58
C GLY A 496 -35.66 16.85 5.03
N ARG A 497 -36.07 17.72 5.97
CA ARG A 497 -35.12 18.60 6.67
C ARG A 497 -34.41 17.81 7.77
N PRO A 498 -33.07 17.96 7.92
CA PRO A 498 -32.38 17.29 9.01
C PRO A 498 -32.85 17.86 10.36
N THR A 499 -32.88 17.03 11.39
CA THR A 499 -33.12 17.49 12.74
C THR A 499 -32.00 18.41 13.19
N PRO A 500 -32.28 19.65 13.60
CA PRO A 500 -31.21 20.57 14.02
C PRO A 500 -30.47 20.05 15.26
N LEU A 501 -29.14 20.32 15.29
CA LEU A 501 -28.27 19.87 16.39
C LEU A 501 -28.79 20.35 17.77
N PHE A 502 -29.25 21.60 17.84
CA PHE A 502 -29.73 22.22 19.07
C PHE A 502 -31.00 21.56 19.64
N SER A 503 -31.77 20.82 18.83
CA SER A 503 -32.92 20.05 19.31
C SER A 503 -32.52 18.98 20.32
N ASN A 504 -31.36 18.37 20.12
CA ASN A 504 -30.80 17.32 20.98
C ASN A 504 -29.69 17.84 21.91
N ARG A 505 -29.03 18.93 21.55
CA ARG A 505 -27.88 19.54 22.23
C ARG A 505 -27.98 21.08 22.21
N PRO A 506 -28.85 21.66 23.01
CA PRO A 506 -29.04 23.12 23.08
C PRO A 506 -27.82 23.87 23.64
N ASP A 507 -26.87 23.16 24.23
CA ASP A 507 -25.57 23.66 24.72
C ASP A 507 -24.53 23.89 23.61
N LEU A 508 -24.75 23.37 22.40
CA LEU A 508 -23.84 23.54 21.29
C LEU A 508 -24.13 24.85 20.53
N PRO A 509 -23.06 25.48 19.98
CA PRO A 509 -23.20 26.76 19.30
C PRO A 509 -23.87 26.61 17.92
N ALA A 510 -24.65 27.62 17.54
CA ALA A 510 -25.39 27.63 16.27
C ALA A 510 -24.51 27.54 15.02
N TRP A 511 -23.24 27.98 15.09
CA TRP A 511 -22.33 27.82 13.98
C TRP A 511 -22.06 26.35 13.65
N LEU A 512 -21.95 25.49 14.67
CA LEU A 512 -21.71 24.05 14.46
C LEU A 512 -22.92 23.38 13.79
N ASP A 513 -24.13 23.77 14.16
CA ASP A 513 -25.36 23.29 13.52
C ASP A 513 -25.40 23.63 12.03
N ARG A 514 -25.01 24.88 11.67
CA ARG A 514 -24.90 25.31 10.26
C ARG A 514 -23.81 24.55 9.51
N THR A 515 -22.65 24.39 10.13
CA THR A 515 -21.50 23.70 9.51
C THR A 515 -21.83 22.23 9.22
N ILE A 516 -22.35 21.50 10.18
CA ILE A 516 -22.76 20.11 9.99
C ILE A 516 -23.97 20.02 9.05
N GLY A 517 -24.97 20.90 9.22
CA GLY A 517 -26.16 20.93 8.37
C GLY A 517 -25.84 21.13 6.89
N ARG A 518 -24.82 21.94 6.56
CA ARG A 518 -24.33 22.08 5.17
C ARG A 518 -23.65 20.80 4.68
N ALA A 519 -22.82 20.16 5.46
CA ALA A 519 -22.14 18.91 5.08
C ALA A 519 -23.12 17.77 4.76
N ILE A 520 -24.26 17.72 5.49
CA ILE A 520 -25.30 16.70 5.32
C ILE A 520 -26.48 17.15 4.43
N ALA A 521 -26.33 18.23 3.65
CA ALA A 521 -27.39 18.69 2.74
C ALA A 521 -27.81 17.57 1.77
N VAL A 522 -29.12 17.45 1.52
CA VAL A 522 -29.69 16.42 0.63
C VAL A 522 -29.12 16.55 -0.78
N ASP A 523 -29.14 17.79 -1.31
CA ASP A 523 -28.54 18.10 -2.59
C ASP A 523 -27.01 18.25 -2.45
N PRO A 524 -26.20 17.43 -3.14
CA PRO A 524 -24.72 17.52 -3.12
C PRO A 524 -24.18 18.91 -3.47
N GLU A 525 -24.86 19.67 -4.32
CA GLU A 525 -24.41 21.01 -4.71
C GLU A 525 -24.51 22.04 -3.57
N ASN A 526 -25.33 21.78 -2.58
CA ASN A 526 -25.45 22.61 -1.38
C ASN A 526 -24.44 22.24 -0.29
N ARG A 527 -23.65 21.18 -0.46
CA ARG A 527 -22.58 20.78 0.44
C ARG A 527 -21.34 21.67 0.23
N TYR A 528 -20.28 21.39 0.94
CA TYR A 528 -18.98 22.03 0.70
C TYR A 528 -18.38 21.54 -0.62
N ALA A 529 -17.55 22.39 -1.26
CA ALA A 529 -16.92 22.04 -2.52
C ALA A 529 -16.01 20.80 -2.36
N ASP A 530 -15.27 20.76 -1.24
CA ASP A 530 -14.42 19.65 -0.87
C ASP A 530 -14.34 19.49 0.67
N ILE A 531 -13.61 18.47 1.11
CA ILE A 531 -13.41 18.20 2.53
C ILE A 531 -12.54 19.26 3.23
N LEU A 532 -11.69 19.98 2.50
CA LEU A 532 -10.82 21.02 3.06
C LEU A 532 -11.65 22.26 3.44
N GLU A 533 -12.64 22.63 2.62
CA GLU A 533 -13.59 23.68 2.95
C GLU A 533 -14.40 23.32 4.21
N PHE A 534 -14.88 22.07 4.29
CA PHE A 534 -15.58 21.60 5.49
C PHE A 534 -14.70 21.62 6.74
N MET A 535 -13.46 21.16 6.62
CA MET A 535 -12.48 21.19 7.71
C MET A 535 -12.19 22.61 8.18
N PHE A 536 -12.03 23.55 7.25
CA PHE A 536 -11.80 24.95 7.55
C PHE A 536 -12.95 25.58 8.34
N GLU A 537 -14.20 25.26 7.99
CA GLU A 537 -15.38 25.75 8.72
C GLU A 537 -15.52 25.09 10.11
N LEU A 538 -15.08 23.84 10.28
CA LEU A 538 -15.01 23.20 11.60
C LEU A 538 -13.95 23.87 12.51
N GLU A 539 -12.82 24.29 11.94
CA GLU A 539 -11.71 24.89 12.69
C GLU A 539 -11.97 26.35 13.06
N HIS A 540 -12.55 27.14 12.14
CA HIS A 540 -12.71 28.59 12.28
C HIS A 540 -14.16 29.06 12.49
N GLY A 541 -15.11 28.13 12.53
CA GLY A 541 -16.54 28.48 12.66
C GLY A 541 -16.87 29.29 13.90
N ALA A 542 -16.13 29.07 14.99
CA ALA A 542 -16.29 29.85 16.23
C ALA A 542 -15.87 31.31 16.05
N ASP A 543 -14.82 31.58 15.30
CA ASP A 543 -14.26 32.94 15.10
C ASP A 543 -15.12 33.76 14.14
N ARG A 544 -15.84 33.09 13.23
CA ARG A 544 -16.74 33.69 12.24
C ARG A 544 -18.16 33.85 12.70
N ALA A 545 -18.52 33.27 13.86
CA ALA A 545 -19.85 33.43 14.43
C ALA A 545 -20.12 34.92 14.73
N SER A 546 -20.89 35.55 13.85
CA SER A 546 -21.24 36.97 14.01
C SER A 546 -22.04 37.17 15.31
N PRO A 547 -21.76 38.18 16.11
CA PRO A 547 -22.54 38.51 17.31
C PRO A 547 -24.05 38.69 17.04
N VAL A 548 -24.40 38.97 15.79
CA VAL A 548 -25.80 39.16 15.33
C VAL A 548 -26.62 37.87 15.38
N ASP A 549 -26.00 36.70 15.27
CA ASP A 549 -26.69 35.41 15.27
C ASP A 549 -27.22 35.03 16.66
N VAL A 550 -26.60 35.49 17.72
CA VAL A 550 -27.09 35.27 19.12
C VAL A 550 -28.36 36.08 19.40
N ARG A 551 -28.57 37.20 18.73
CA ARG A 551 -29.74 38.10 18.95
C ARG A 551 -31.00 37.72 18.16
N ARG A 552 -30.92 36.81 17.18
CA ARG A 552 -32.07 36.45 16.33
C ARG A 552 -32.72 35.11 16.68
N GLN A 553 -32.28 34.46 17.74
CA GLN A 553 -33.01 33.30 18.21
C GLN A 553 -34.33 33.78 18.86
N PRO A 554 -35.49 33.25 18.43
CA PRO A 554 -36.77 33.57 19.08
C PRO A 554 -36.70 33.28 20.58
N LEU A 555 -37.36 34.11 21.41
CA LEU A 555 -37.35 33.98 22.88
C LEU A 555 -37.75 32.56 23.37
N TYR A 556 -38.58 31.87 22.61
CA TYR A 556 -38.98 30.47 22.92
C TYR A 556 -37.82 29.46 22.76
N GLN A 557 -36.78 29.79 21.95
CA GLN A 557 -35.60 28.95 21.81
C GLN A 557 -34.47 29.34 22.78
N GLN A 558 -34.36 30.61 23.12
CA GLN A 558 -33.35 31.10 24.06
C GLN A 558 -33.66 30.69 25.52
N ASN A 559 -34.92 30.76 25.91
CA ASN A 559 -35.35 30.36 27.23
C ASN A 559 -36.83 29.90 27.18
N PRO A 560 -37.08 28.63 26.86
CA PRO A 560 -38.44 28.10 26.73
C PRO A 560 -39.31 28.33 27.99
N LEU A 561 -38.69 28.23 29.14
CA LEU A 561 -39.39 28.38 30.44
C LEU A 561 -39.83 29.81 30.70
N LEU A 562 -39.00 30.80 30.35
CA LEU A 562 -39.34 32.22 30.43
C LEU A 562 -40.41 32.57 29.41
N PHE A 563 -40.29 32.10 28.16
CA PHE A 563 -41.27 32.33 27.10
C PHE A 563 -42.67 31.84 27.52
N TRP A 564 -42.79 30.61 28.02
CA TRP A 564 -44.07 30.07 28.43
C TRP A 564 -44.63 30.77 29.70
N LYS A 565 -43.79 31.22 30.64
CA LYS A 565 -44.19 32.03 31.78
C LYS A 565 -44.76 33.39 31.35
N VAL A 566 -44.09 34.07 30.39
CA VAL A 566 -44.56 35.34 29.84
C VAL A 566 -45.85 35.14 29.05
N ALA A 567 -45.94 34.11 28.22
CA ALA A 567 -47.14 33.80 27.45
C ALA A 567 -48.34 33.49 28.39
N ALA A 568 -48.12 32.73 29.45
CA ALA A 568 -49.14 32.44 30.45
C ALA A 568 -49.60 33.72 31.21
N ALA A 569 -48.65 34.59 31.56
CA ALA A 569 -48.96 35.88 32.21
C ALA A 569 -49.79 36.83 31.31
N VAL A 570 -49.46 36.90 30.03
CA VAL A 570 -50.22 37.67 29.03
C VAL A 570 -51.62 37.11 28.84
N LEU A 571 -51.76 35.79 28.73
CA LEU A 571 -53.07 35.13 28.62
C LEU A 571 -53.94 35.35 29.88
N ALA A 572 -53.33 35.30 31.06
CA ALA A 572 -54.02 35.57 32.32
C ALA A 572 -54.51 37.03 32.37
N LEU A 573 -53.70 37.98 31.96
CA LEU A 573 -54.07 39.41 31.87
C LEU A 573 -55.22 39.66 30.86
N LEU A 574 -55.19 38.99 29.73
CA LEU A 574 -56.26 39.08 28.72
C LEU A 574 -57.57 38.47 29.26
N LEU A 575 -57.45 37.35 29.96
CA LEU A 575 -58.62 36.70 30.60
C LEU A 575 -59.26 37.62 31.67
N ILE A 576 -58.44 38.22 32.52
CA ILE A 576 -58.92 39.17 33.56
C ILE A 576 -59.59 40.37 32.90
N SER A 577 -58.98 40.94 31.83
CA SER A 577 -59.56 42.04 31.08
C SER A 577 -60.88 41.69 30.41
N ALA A 578 -61.01 40.47 29.85
CA ALA A 578 -62.21 39.98 29.23
C ALA A 578 -63.32 39.77 30.27
N LEU A 579 -62.98 39.20 31.44
CA LEU A 579 -63.92 39.04 32.55
C LEU A 579 -64.39 40.36 33.11
N PHE A 580 -63.52 41.37 33.22
CA PHE A 580 -63.87 42.71 33.64
C PHE A 580 -64.80 43.40 32.64
N PHE A 581 -64.62 43.22 31.36
CA PHE A 581 -65.47 43.76 30.29
C PHE A 581 -66.86 43.08 30.32
N LEU A 582 -66.91 41.74 30.49
CA LEU A 582 -68.14 40.98 30.61
C LEU A 582 -68.94 41.37 31.84
N ALA A 583 -68.28 41.60 33.00
CA ALA A 583 -68.92 42.07 34.20
C ALA A 583 -69.50 43.49 34.07
N ARG A 584 -68.98 44.35 33.17
CA ARG A 584 -69.50 45.72 32.92
C ARG A 584 -70.63 45.74 31.88
N THR A 585 -70.78 44.69 31.07
CA THR A 585 -71.82 44.63 30.02
C THR A 585 -72.99 43.72 30.42
N ALA A 586 -73.01 43.17 31.66
CA ALA A 586 -74.15 42.44 32.15
C ALA A 586 -75.34 43.44 32.43
N PRO A 587 -76.52 43.24 31.81
CA PRO A 587 -77.66 44.08 32.05
C PRO A 587 -78.19 43.82 33.45
N HIS A 588 -78.54 44.92 34.15
CA HIS A 588 -79.28 44.88 35.40
C HIS A 588 -80.69 44.41 35.19
#